data_02db6522f8be39ed0d8d7f3c217512c3
#
_entry.id   02db6522f8be39ed0d8d7f3c217512c3
#
_cell.length_a   1.000
_cell.length_b   1.000
_cell.length_c   1.000
_cell.angle_alpha   90.00
_cell.angle_beta   90.00
_cell.angle_gamma   90.00
#
_symmetry.space_group_name_H-M   'P 1'
#
loop_
_entity.id
_entity.type
_entity.pdbx_description
1 polymer ?
#
loop_
_entity_poly.entity_id
_entity_poly.type
_entity_poly.pdbx_seq_one_letter_code
_entity_poly.pdbx_strand_id
1 'polypeptide(L)'
;MKSDALPKCCIIGAGVSGIVTAKALAERDIPFDWFEMSDRIGGQWAFENPNGRSAAYRSLHIDTSKGQLQLSDFPMPRDTPHYLHHTQVLSYLQAYIEKFSLSGKVTLQTEVVEAKQDGPGTWRIRLGNGQTRSYDALFVCNGHHWDERWPEPTYPGHFEGPQIHSHSYRDPFTPIDFRGKRVLVVGMGNSAMDIATELCPRHIAQKLFVSTRRGAHIFPRYLLGKPADKGKLYPWLPLSLQRWVGRRLFHFAVGYMEDFGLPKPDHRVFEAHISVSDMFPSYVASGDIEMRRGIKELAGDSILFEDGRSEKMDIIVWATGYKVSFPFFDPAFISAPGNKLPLFKRVMKPGIPNLFFIALAQPSITLFALADHQAKWAAAYLAGEYALPSVEEQQRTILADEEKHMGRYYASARHTMQLDQDIYFAELDSEMRRGKRRAHALGFGRERLPVPRVSEIQIPSAAE
;
A
#
# COMPACT_ATOMS: atom_id res chain seq x y z
N MET A 1 29.76 6.52 -28.71
CA MET A 1 28.97 7.76 -28.80
C MET A 1 27.98 7.75 -27.64
N LYS A 2 28.16 8.61 -26.60
CA LYS A 2 27.20 8.76 -25.50
C LYS A 2 25.96 9.43 -26.09
N SER A 3 24.78 8.81 -25.95
CA SER A 3 23.52 9.43 -26.34
C SER A 3 23.20 10.55 -25.35
N ASP A 4 23.13 11.79 -25.83
CA ASP A 4 22.68 12.96 -25.04
C ASP A 4 21.15 12.91 -24.78
N ALA A 5 20.45 11.84 -25.21
CA ALA A 5 19.04 11.68 -25.04
C ALA A 5 18.70 11.18 -23.63
N LEU A 6 17.62 11.76 -23.05
CA LEU A 6 17.04 11.26 -21.81
C LEU A 6 16.54 9.81 -21.97
N PRO A 7 16.59 8.99 -20.90
CA PRO A 7 16.12 7.60 -20.97
C PRO A 7 14.61 7.55 -21.24
N LYS A 8 14.20 6.67 -22.15
CA LYS A 8 12.78 6.39 -22.38
C LYS A 8 12.26 5.44 -21.31
N CYS A 9 11.21 5.83 -20.60
CA CYS A 9 10.65 5.08 -19.48
C CYS A 9 9.35 4.35 -19.86
N CYS A 10 9.10 3.22 -19.17
CA CYS A 10 7.80 2.57 -19.14
C CYS A 10 7.19 2.72 -17.73
N ILE A 11 5.92 3.12 -17.64
CA ILE A 11 5.14 3.15 -16.40
C ILE A 11 4.04 2.10 -16.47
N ILE A 12 3.98 1.19 -15.49
CA ILE A 12 2.96 0.14 -15.38
C ILE A 12 1.96 0.52 -14.29
N GLY A 13 0.72 0.85 -14.70
CA GLY A 13 -0.41 1.18 -13.82
C GLY A 13 -0.70 2.68 -13.70
N ALA A 14 -1.99 3.03 -13.64
CA ALA A 14 -2.49 4.40 -13.53
C ALA A 14 -3.29 4.67 -12.25
N GLY A 15 -2.90 4.04 -11.15
CA GLY A 15 -3.22 4.46 -9.79
C GLY A 15 -2.40 5.69 -9.38
N VAL A 16 -2.51 6.12 -8.11
CA VAL A 16 -1.78 7.29 -7.60
C VAL A 16 -0.29 7.23 -7.89
N SER A 17 0.34 6.06 -7.75
CA SER A 17 1.78 5.86 -7.99
C SER A 17 2.17 6.18 -9.43
N GLY A 18 1.40 5.67 -10.40
CA GLY A 18 1.65 5.96 -11.82
C GLY A 18 1.39 7.42 -12.19
N ILE A 19 0.34 8.02 -11.62
CA ILE A 19 -0.03 9.43 -11.85
C ILE A 19 1.11 10.37 -11.41
N VAL A 20 1.60 10.23 -10.18
CA VAL A 20 2.69 11.09 -9.67
C VAL A 20 4.03 10.79 -10.35
N THR A 21 4.25 9.54 -10.80
CA THR A 21 5.43 9.17 -11.60
C THR A 21 5.39 9.84 -12.97
N ALA A 22 4.28 9.75 -13.68
CA ALA A 22 4.11 10.39 -14.99
C ALA A 22 4.34 11.91 -14.89
N LYS A 23 3.82 12.55 -13.83
CA LYS A 23 4.05 13.98 -13.56
C LYS A 23 5.53 14.27 -13.28
N ALA A 24 6.19 13.51 -12.42
CA ALA A 24 7.60 13.74 -12.07
C ALA A 24 8.56 13.57 -13.26
N LEU A 25 8.23 12.65 -14.18
CA LEU A 25 8.96 12.47 -15.45
C LEU A 25 8.68 13.61 -16.43
N ALA A 26 7.40 14.00 -16.59
CA ALA A 26 7.00 15.08 -17.48
C ALA A 26 7.63 16.43 -17.09
N GLU A 27 7.77 16.74 -15.80
CA GLU A 27 8.44 17.95 -15.32
C GLU A 27 9.94 18.03 -15.65
N ARG A 28 10.54 16.90 -16.06
CA ARG A 28 11.96 16.81 -16.43
C ARG A 28 12.15 16.48 -17.91
N ASP A 29 11.08 16.57 -18.70
CA ASP A 29 11.06 16.21 -20.13
C ASP A 29 11.58 14.80 -20.40
N ILE A 30 11.49 13.89 -19.43
CA ILE A 30 11.86 12.48 -19.60
C ILE A 30 10.75 11.77 -20.39
N PRO A 31 11.06 11.20 -21.55
CA PRO A 31 10.05 10.55 -22.38
C PRO A 31 9.56 9.24 -21.72
N PHE A 32 8.26 8.97 -21.78
CA PHE A 32 7.69 7.75 -21.27
C PHE A 32 6.47 7.28 -22.05
N ASP A 33 6.23 5.97 -22.04
CA ASP A 33 4.95 5.36 -22.33
C ASP A 33 4.32 4.90 -21.01
N TRP A 34 3.02 5.12 -20.85
CA TRP A 34 2.29 4.85 -19.63
C TRP A 34 1.09 3.96 -19.92
N PHE A 35 1.06 2.76 -19.31
CA PHE A 35 0.06 1.73 -19.59
C PHE A 35 -0.81 1.46 -18.38
N GLU A 36 -2.12 1.36 -18.64
CA GLU A 36 -3.14 0.94 -17.67
C GLU A 36 -4.02 -0.14 -18.29
N MET A 37 -4.18 -1.26 -17.58
CA MET A 37 -5.01 -2.37 -18.05
C MET A 37 -6.51 -2.07 -18.04
N SER A 38 -6.94 -1.12 -17.18
CA SER A 38 -8.33 -0.68 -17.09
C SER A 38 -8.74 0.29 -18.18
N ASP A 39 -10.03 0.49 -18.33
CA ASP A 39 -10.64 1.53 -19.16
C ASP A 39 -10.56 2.95 -18.55
N ARG A 40 -10.03 3.05 -17.32
CA ARG A 40 -9.97 4.30 -16.53
C ARG A 40 -8.77 4.35 -15.60
N ILE A 41 -8.41 5.57 -15.22
CA ILE A 41 -7.39 5.84 -14.19
C ILE A 41 -7.97 5.70 -12.79
N GLY A 42 -7.09 5.70 -11.76
CA GLY A 42 -7.47 5.78 -10.35
C GLY A 42 -7.12 4.54 -9.54
N GLY A 43 -6.81 3.41 -10.19
CA GLY A 43 -6.40 2.16 -9.55
C GLY A 43 -7.39 1.72 -8.48
N GLN A 44 -6.97 1.63 -7.22
CA GLN A 44 -7.80 1.25 -6.07
C GLN A 44 -9.03 2.13 -5.86
N TRP A 45 -8.98 3.42 -6.24
CA TRP A 45 -10.07 4.38 -6.05
C TRP A 45 -11.13 4.35 -7.15
N ALA A 46 -10.89 3.62 -8.22
CA ALA A 46 -11.87 3.37 -9.28
C ALA A 46 -12.82 2.24 -8.84
N PHE A 47 -13.90 2.61 -8.15
CA PHE A 47 -14.95 1.67 -7.72
C PHE A 47 -15.53 0.92 -8.92
N GLU A 48 -15.83 -0.38 -8.73
CA GLU A 48 -16.33 -1.28 -9.80
C GLU A 48 -15.43 -1.25 -11.06
N ASN A 49 -14.12 -1.18 -10.86
CA ASN A 49 -13.16 -1.22 -11.96
C ASN A 49 -13.25 -2.57 -12.68
N PRO A 50 -13.54 -2.60 -14.00
CA PRO A 50 -13.76 -3.84 -14.74
C PRO A 50 -12.53 -4.76 -14.79
N ASN A 51 -11.34 -4.24 -14.49
CA ASN A 51 -10.13 -5.07 -14.40
C ASN A 51 -10.06 -5.94 -13.12
N GLY A 52 -11.04 -5.82 -12.21
CA GLY A 52 -11.11 -6.58 -10.97
C GLY A 52 -10.02 -6.24 -9.92
N ARG A 53 -9.24 -5.17 -10.11
CA ARG A 53 -8.12 -4.82 -9.22
C ARG A 53 -8.47 -3.82 -8.11
N SER A 54 -9.67 -3.23 -8.14
CA SER A 54 -10.14 -2.34 -7.08
C SER A 54 -10.89 -3.12 -6.00
N ALA A 55 -10.45 -2.98 -4.76
CA ALA A 55 -11.15 -3.49 -3.57
C ALA A 55 -12.04 -2.41 -2.92
N ALA A 56 -12.33 -1.32 -3.62
CA ALA A 56 -13.23 -0.30 -3.12
C ALA A 56 -14.66 -0.85 -2.97
N TYR A 57 -15.33 -0.42 -1.93
CA TYR A 57 -16.75 -0.68 -1.65
C TYR A 57 -17.50 0.65 -1.61
N ARG A 58 -18.82 0.59 -1.77
CA ARG A 58 -19.69 1.77 -2.02
C ARG A 58 -19.59 2.83 -0.93
N SER A 59 -19.45 2.44 0.33
CA SER A 59 -19.35 3.34 1.49
C SER A 59 -17.90 3.76 1.82
N LEU A 60 -16.90 3.34 1.05
CA LEU A 60 -15.50 3.56 1.38
C LEU A 60 -15.14 5.04 1.50
N HIS A 61 -14.67 5.42 2.67
CA HIS A 61 -13.98 6.68 2.92
C HIS A 61 -12.51 6.41 3.25
N ILE A 62 -11.65 7.29 2.78
CA ILE A 62 -10.23 7.18 3.12
C ILE A 62 -10.00 7.46 4.60
N ASP A 63 -9.10 6.71 5.25
CA ASP A 63 -8.76 6.88 6.66
C ASP A 63 -7.73 7.99 6.92
N THR A 64 -7.29 8.68 5.87
CA THR A 64 -6.34 9.78 5.94
C THR A 64 -7.05 11.10 5.75
N SER A 65 -6.79 12.09 6.63
CA SER A 65 -7.40 13.41 6.50
C SER A 65 -6.88 14.16 5.26
N LYS A 66 -7.71 15.02 4.67
CA LYS A 66 -7.37 15.78 3.46
C LYS A 66 -6.02 16.52 3.55
N GLY A 67 -5.69 17.02 4.73
CA GLY A 67 -4.44 17.77 4.93
C GLY A 67 -3.18 16.91 4.83
N GLN A 68 -3.30 15.62 5.09
CA GLN A 68 -2.23 14.64 4.91
C GLN A 68 -2.29 13.95 3.55
N LEU A 69 -3.49 13.86 2.97
CA LEU A 69 -3.74 13.18 1.69
C LEU A 69 -3.27 14.01 0.49
N GLN A 70 -3.51 15.33 0.50
CA GLN A 70 -3.24 16.21 -0.62
C GLN A 70 -1.77 16.15 -1.07
N LEU A 71 -1.56 16.19 -2.38
CA LEU A 71 -0.23 16.31 -2.98
C LEU A 71 0.33 17.72 -2.76
N SER A 72 1.64 17.84 -2.61
CA SER A 72 2.32 19.08 -2.20
C SER A 72 2.12 20.26 -3.17
N ASP A 73 1.87 19.96 -4.43
CA ASP A 73 1.69 20.91 -5.54
C ASP A 73 0.24 21.04 -6.02
N PHE A 74 -0.68 20.34 -5.35
CA PHE A 74 -2.11 20.36 -5.66
C PHE A 74 -2.97 20.33 -4.38
N PRO A 75 -3.05 21.44 -3.65
CA PRO A 75 -3.84 21.51 -2.42
C PRO A 75 -5.33 21.34 -2.71
N MET A 76 -6.02 20.66 -1.80
CA MET A 76 -7.46 20.48 -1.87
C MET A 76 -8.20 21.78 -1.47
N PRO A 77 -9.37 22.07 -2.06
CA PRO A 77 -10.23 23.17 -1.66
C PRO A 77 -10.55 23.15 -0.14
N ARG A 78 -10.81 24.34 0.43
CA ARG A 78 -11.08 24.47 1.88
C ARG A 78 -12.36 23.76 2.32
N ASP A 79 -13.35 23.71 1.47
CA ASP A 79 -14.66 23.09 1.67
C ASP A 79 -14.67 21.57 1.46
N THR A 80 -13.58 20.97 0.97
CA THR A 80 -13.44 19.52 0.86
C THR A 80 -13.60 18.86 2.25
N PRO A 81 -14.37 17.77 2.39
CA PRO A 81 -14.48 17.02 3.64
C PRO A 81 -13.12 16.58 4.20
N HIS A 82 -13.03 16.37 5.52
CA HIS A 82 -11.79 15.91 6.13
C HIS A 82 -11.38 14.52 5.67
N TYR A 83 -12.34 13.60 5.56
CA TYR A 83 -12.13 12.22 5.10
C TYR A 83 -12.97 12.00 3.84
N LEU A 84 -12.30 11.88 2.71
CA LEU A 84 -12.95 11.85 1.41
C LEU A 84 -13.58 10.48 1.15
N HIS A 85 -14.79 10.50 0.57
CA HIS A 85 -15.36 9.32 -0.06
C HIS A 85 -14.52 8.91 -1.29
N HIS A 86 -14.50 7.61 -1.65
CA HIS A 86 -13.69 7.11 -2.76
C HIS A 86 -13.91 7.85 -4.09
N THR A 87 -15.15 8.30 -4.37
CA THR A 87 -15.47 9.09 -5.56
C THR A 87 -14.78 10.46 -5.56
N GLN A 88 -14.68 11.10 -4.39
CA GLN A 88 -13.98 12.39 -4.24
C GLN A 88 -12.47 12.22 -4.37
N VAL A 89 -11.92 11.10 -3.88
CA VAL A 89 -10.50 10.77 -4.10
C VAL A 89 -10.23 10.56 -5.59
N LEU A 90 -11.09 9.83 -6.29
CA LEU A 90 -10.96 9.64 -7.75
C LEU A 90 -11.05 10.97 -8.50
N SER A 91 -12.03 11.82 -8.16
CA SER A 91 -12.17 13.15 -8.77
C SER A 91 -10.93 14.03 -8.53
N TYR A 92 -10.33 13.96 -7.35
CA TYR A 92 -9.08 14.66 -7.05
C TYR A 92 -7.92 14.19 -7.94
N LEU A 93 -7.78 12.88 -8.17
CA LEU A 93 -6.77 12.32 -9.07
C LEU A 93 -7.02 12.72 -10.53
N GLN A 94 -8.28 12.75 -10.98
CA GLN A 94 -8.67 13.20 -12.31
C GLN A 94 -8.30 14.68 -12.52
N ALA A 95 -8.66 15.54 -11.56
CA ALA A 95 -8.31 16.96 -11.60
C ALA A 95 -6.79 17.19 -11.57
N TYR A 96 -6.03 16.33 -10.87
CA TYR A 96 -4.56 16.38 -10.90
C TYR A 96 -3.99 16.08 -12.28
N ILE A 97 -4.48 15.03 -12.94
CA ILE A 97 -4.08 14.66 -14.30
C ILE A 97 -4.36 15.78 -15.29
N GLU A 98 -5.54 16.41 -15.21
CA GLU A 98 -5.92 17.52 -16.06
C GLU A 98 -5.02 18.74 -15.84
N LYS A 99 -4.79 19.13 -14.59
CA LYS A 99 -3.94 20.27 -14.23
C LYS A 99 -2.53 20.14 -14.82
N PHE A 100 -1.96 18.95 -14.81
CA PHE A 100 -0.61 18.71 -15.29
C PHE A 100 -0.54 18.20 -16.73
N SER A 101 -1.66 18.28 -17.48
CA SER A 101 -1.76 17.91 -18.90
C SER A 101 -1.29 16.47 -19.18
N LEU A 102 -1.68 15.54 -18.32
CA LEU A 102 -1.28 14.13 -18.41
C LEU A 102 -2.38 13.25 -19.05
N SER A 103 -3.60 13.75 -19.28
CA SER A 103 -4.76 12.97 -19.75
C SER A 103 -4.48 12.20 -21.03
N GLY A 104 -3.78 12.81 -21.99
CA GLY A 104 -3.42 12.19 -23.27
C GLY A 104 -2.17 11.29 -23.25
N LYS A 105 -1.53 11.12 -22.10
CA LYS A 105 -0.27 10.37 -21.98
C LYS A 105 -0.46 8.93 -21.50
N VAL A 106 -1.63 8.59 -20.95
CA VAL A 106 -1.95 7.23 -20.52
C VAL A 106 -2.59 6.43 -21.66
N THR A 107 -2.11 5.22 -21.87
CA THR A 107 -2.73 4.25 -22.77
C THR A 107 -3.56 3.28 -21.94
N LEU A 108 -4.87 3.48 -21.93
CA LEU A 108 -5.84 2.65 -21.22
C LEU A 108 -6.07 1.32 -21.95
N GLN A 109 -6.76 0.38 -21.30
CA GLN A 109 -7.09 -0.96 -21.82
C GLN A 109 -5.86 -1.68 -22.41
N THR A 110 -4.70 -1.44 -21.78
CA THR A 110 -3.42 -1.97 -22.28
C THR A 110 -2.67 -2.62 -21.12
N GLU A 111 -2.78 -3.92 -21.02
CA GLU A 111 -2.09 -4.71 -20.01
C GLU A 111 -0.63 -4.94 -20.39
N VAL A 112 0.28 -4.76 -19.44
CA VAL A 112 1.65 -5.27 -19.55
C VAL A 112 1.66 -6.70 -19.04
N VAL A 113 1.91 -7.65 -19.94
CA VAL A 113 1.87 -9.10 -19.63
C VAL A 113 3.25 -9.68 -19.37
N GLU A 114 4.31 -9.00 -19.82
CA GLU A 114 5.69 -9.44 -19.56
C GLU A 114 6.64 -8.24 -19.53
N ALA A 115 7.58 -8.27 -18.57
CA ALA A 115 8.68 -7.32 -18.48
C ALA A 115 9.99 -8.09 -18.24
N LYS A 116 10.91 -8.02 -19.18
CA LYS A 116 12.21 -8.70 -19.13
C LYS A 116 13.35 -7.72 -19.40
N GLN A 117 14.49 -7.96 -18.76
CA GLN A 117 15.73 -7.31 -19.17
C GLN A 117 16.23 -7.97 -20.47
N ASP A 118 16.47 -7.15 -21.49
CA ASP A 118 16.99 -7.55 -22.78
C ASP A 118 18.39 -6.98 -22.97
N GLY A 119 19.35 -7.60 -22.30
CA GLY A 119 20.71 -7.08 -22.18
C GLY A 119 20.89 -5.99 -21.12
N PRO A 120 22.10 -5.47 -20.95
CA PRO A 120 22.41 -4.47 -19.93
C PRO A 120 21.65 -3.16 -20.13
N GLY A 121 20.79 -2.81 -19.17
CA GLY A 121 20.12 -1.51 -19.11
C GLY A 121 18.90 -1.33 -20.01
N THR A 122 18.43 -2.36 -20.69
CA THR A 122 17.23 -2.28 -21.57
C THR A 122 16.13 -3.21 -21.07
N TRP A 123 14.91 -2.69 -21.06
CA TRP A 123 13.70 -3.43 -20.72
C TRP A 123 12.91 -3.75 -21.97
N ARG A 124 12.57 -5.01 -22.20
CA ARG A 124 11.62 -5.45 -23.19
C ARG A 124 10.27 -5.68 -22.52
N ILE A 125 9.27 -4.95 -22.98
CA ILE A 125 7.91 -4.96 -22.45
C ILE A 125 6.98 -5.53 -23.50
N ARG A 126 6.27 -6.61 -23.17
CA ARG A 126 5.22 -7.20 -24.03
C ARG A 126 3.85 -6.80 -23.49
N LEU A 127 3.03 -6.26 -24.36
CA LEU A 127 1.67 -5.83 -24.10
C LEU A 127 0.67 -6.96 -24.40
N GLY A 128 -0.51 -6.92 -23.79
CA GLY A 128 -1.57 -7.92 -23.98
C GLY A 128 -2.08 -8.04 -25.42
N ASN A 129 -1.90 -7.00 -26.24
CA ASN A 129 -2.20 -7.02 -27.68
C ASN A 129 -1.08 -7.64 -28.54
N GLY A 130 -0.04 -8.21 -27.93
CA GLY A 130 1.09 -8.86 -28.61
C GLY A 130 2.22 -7.90 -29.01
N GLN A 131 2.04 -6.59 -28.92
CA GLN A 131 3.12 -5.63 -29.22
C GLN A 131 4.25 -5.75 -28.20
N THR A 132 5.49 -5.58 -28.70
CA THR A 132 6.69 -5.54 -27.88
C THR A 132 7.38 -4.20 -28.07
N ARG A 133 7.79 -3.57 -26.96
CA ARG A 133 8.49 -2.28 -26.93
C ARG A 133 9.71 -2.32 -26.03
N SER A 134 10.72 -1.52 -26.34
CA SER A 134 11.96 -1.41 -25.54
C SER A 134 12.03 -0.08 -24.82
N TYR A 135 12.56 -0.11 -23.59
CA TYR A 135 12.69 1.05 -22.68
C TYR A 135 14.01 1.00 -21.93
N ASP A 136 14.52 2.18 -21.56
CA ASP A 136 15.74 2.31 -20.76
C ASP A 136 15.46 2.19 -19.25
N ALA A 137 14.23 2.45 -18.81
CA ALA A 137 13.85 2.35 -17.41
C ALA A 137 12.40 1.88 -17.23
N LEU A 138 12.13 1.20 -16.10
CA LEU A 138 10.83 0.63 -15.78
C LEU A 138 10.35 1.10 -14.41
N PHE A 139 9.13 1.66 -14.36
CA PHE A 139 8.41 2.03 -13.15
C PHE A 139 7.26 1.06 -12.89
N VAL A 140 7.36 0.34 -11.78
CA VAL A 140 6.34 -0.59 -11.30
C VAL A 140 5.40 0.16 -10.37
N CYS A 141 4.21 0.49 -10.89
CA CYS A 141 3.16 1.25 -10.21
C CYS A 141 1.86 0.46 -10.11
N ASN A 142 1.95 -0.88 -10.10
CA ASN A 142 0.79 -1.79 -10.18
C ASN A 142 -0.01 -1.94 -8.87
N GLY A 143 0.40 -1.27 -7.79
CA GLY A 143 -0.23 -1.39 -6.48
C GLY A 143 -0.03 -2.75 -5.81
N HIS A 144 -0.53 -2.89 -4.57
CA HIS A 144 -0.35 -4.11 -3.78
C HIS A 144 -1.59 -4.54 -2.97
N HIS A 145 -2.79 -3.96 -3.24
CA HIS A 145 -4.05 -4.33 -2.60
C HIS A 145 -5.06 -4.92 -3.60
N TRP A 146 -4.64 -5.95 -4.37
CA TRP A 146 -5.47 -6.55 -5.39
C TRP A 146 -5.33 -8.07 -5.51
N ASP A 147 -4.22 -8.68 -5.05
CA ASP A 147 -4.01 -10.13 -5.01
C ASP A 147 -4.43 -10.64 -3.64
N GLU A 148 -5.59 -11.26 -3.58
CA GLU A 148 -6.24 -11.70 -2.36
C GLU A 148 -5.39 -12.72 -1.58
N ARG A 149 -5.29 -12.52 -0.27
CA ARG A 149 -4.68 -13.50 0.63
C ARG A 149 -5.75 -14.32 1.31
N TRP A 150 -5.97 -15.50 0.82
CA TRP A 150 -6.79 -16.52 1.48
C TRP A 150 -6.01 -17.18 2.62
N PRO A 151 -6.70 -17.81 3.60
CA PRO A 151 -6.03 -18.58 4.65
C PRO A 151 -5.14 -19.68 4.08
N GLU A 152 -3.88 -19.69 4.50
CA GLU A 152 -2.90 -20.71 4.11
C GLU A 152 -2.04 -21.08 5.32
N PRO A 153 -2.05 -22.37 5.76
CA PRO A 153 -2.93 -23.45 5.26
C PRO A 153 -4.41 -23.14 5.48
N THR A 154 -5.26 -23.79 4.71
CA THR A 154 -6.73 -23.74 4.91
C THR A 154 -7.10 -24.29 6.29
N TYR A 155 -8.18 -23.79 6.85
CA TYR A 155 -8.71 -24.35 8.09
C TYR A 155 -9.20 -25.80 7.88
N PRO A 156 -9.09 -26.69 8.90
CA PRO A 156 -9.64 -28.03 8.84
C PRO A 156 -11.15 -28.00 8.56
N GLY A 157 -11.64 -29.05 7.90
CA GLY A 157 -13.05 -29.20 7.55
C GLY A 157 -13.46 -28.43 6.29
N HIS A 158 -14.75 -28.16 6.16
CA HIS A 158 -15.31 -27.37 5.07
C HIS A 158 -16.49 -26.54 5.56
N PHE A 159 -16.80 -25.47 4.86
CA PHE A 159 -17.97 -24.63 5.11
C PHE A 159 -18.90 -24.70 3.90
N GLU A 160 -20.20 -25.00 4.15
CA GLU A 160 -21.19 -25.19 3.11
C GLU A 160 -21.73 -23.89 2.52
N GLY A 161 -21.67 -22.80 3.29
CA GLY A 161 -22.15 -21.50 2.86
C GLY A 161 -21.19 -20.76 1.92
N PRO A 162 -21.65 -19.68 1.31
CA PRO A 162 -20.80 -18.83 0.48
C PRO A 162 -19.68 -18.18 1.30
N GLN A 163 -18.52 -18.09 0.65
CA GLN A 163 -17.32 -17.45 1.18
C GLN A 163 -16.82 -16.43 0.17
N ILE A 164 -16.57 -15.20 0.61
CA ILE A 164 -15.97 -14.16 -0.21
C ILE A 164 -14.75 -13.56 0.48
N HIS A 165 -13.81 -13.05 -0.31
CA HIS A 165 -12.78 -12.17 0.20
C HIS A 165 -13.31 -10.74 0.28
N SER A 166 -12.83 -9.94 1.24
CA SER A 166 -13.19 -8.51 1.37
C SER A 166 -12.93 -7.69 0.10
N HIS A 167 -12.06 -8.18 -0.77
CA HIS A 167 -11.80 -7.60 -2.09
C HIS A 167 -13.04 -7.58 -2.99
N SER A 168 -13.88 -8.60 -2.88
CA SER A 168 -15.09 -8.75 -3.70
C SER A 168 -16.32 -8.07 -3.08
N TYR A 169 -16.25 -7.64 -1.81
CA TYR A 169 -17.33 -6.93 -1.13
C TYR A 169 -17.57 -5.57 -1.79
N ARG A 170 -18.83 -5.22 -2.08
CA ARG A 170 -19.21 -3.93 -2.67
C ARG A 170 -20.14 -3.12 -1.77
N ASP A 171 -21.14 -3.77 -1.20
CA ASP A 171 -22.13 -3.23 -0.28
C ASP A 171 -22.88 -4.39 0.41
N PRO A 172 -23.84 -4.15 1.35
CA PRO A 172 -24.58 -5.19 2.03
C PRO A 172 -25.45 -6.09 1.14
N PHE A 173 -25.54 -5.80 -0.15
CA PHE A 173 -26.38 -6.53 -1.11
C PHE A 173 -25.58 -7.14 -2.26
N THR A 174 -24.31 -6.79 -2.38
CA THR A 174 -23.45 -7.18 -3.53
C THR A 174 -22.05 -7.58 -3.04
N PRO A 175 -21.47 -8.71 -3.50
CA PRO A 175 -21.98 -9.69 -4.48
C PRO A 175 -22.97 -10.69 -3.90
N ILE A 176 -23.22 -10.66 -2.59
CA ILE A 176 -24.13 -11.54 -1.85
C ILE A 176 -25.08 -10.67 -1.04
N ASP A 177 -26.36 -11.06 -0.94
CA ASP A 177 -27.32 -10.39 -0.06
C ASP A 177 -27.12 -10.88 1.39
N PHE A 178 -26.68 -9.98 2.28
CA PHE A 178 -26.42 -10.26 3.69
C PHE A 178 -27.66 -10.12 4.58
N ARG A 179 -28.81 -9.67 4.05
CA ARG A 179 -30.03 -9.45 4.85
C ARG A 179 -30.52 -10.75 5.49
N GLY A 180 -30.75 -10.67 6.81
CA GLY A 180 -31.24 -11.78 7.60
C GLY A 180 -30.23 -12.94 7.78
N LYS A 181 -28.96 -12.74 7.42
CA LYS A 181 -27.91 -13.75 7.50
C LYS A 181 -27.10 -13.65 8.79
N ARG A 182 -26.56 -14.78 9.22
CA ARG A 182 -25.54 -14.90 10.25
C ARG A 182 -24.17 -14.82 9.56
N VAL A 183 -23.45 -13.76 9.80
CA VAL A 183 -22.24 -13.43 9.04
C VAL A 183 -21.03 -13.50 9.94
N LEU A 184 -19.96 -14.13 9.46
CA LEU A 184 -18.64 -14.10 10.06
C LEU A 184 -17.70 -13.27 9.21
N VAL A 185 -17.14 -12.20 9.78
CA VAL A 185 -16.02 -11.45 9.18
C VAL A 185 -14.72 -11.88 9.85
N VAL A 186 -13.73 -12.32 9.07
CA VAL A 186 -12.45 -12.83 9.57
C VAL A 186 -11.34 -11.81 9.35
N GLY A 187 -10.83 -11.25 10.42
CA GLY A 187 -9.77 -10.24 10.42
C GLY A 187 -10.03 -9.10 11.40
N MET A 188 -9.02 -8.21 11.53
CA MET A 188 -9.08 -7.04 12.43
C MET A 188 -8.40 -5.82 11.78
N GLY A 189 -8.36 -5.76 10.46
CA GLY A 189 -7.90 -4.61 9.69
C GLY A 189 -9.05 -3.64 9.36
N ASN A 190 -8.74 -2.50 8.74
CA ASN A 190 -9.73 -1.49 8.39
C ASN A 190 -10.89 -2.07 7.58
N SER A 191 -10.61 -2.87 6.55
CA SER A 191 -11.67 -3.51 5.76
C SER A 191 -12.59 -4.42 6.59
N ALA A 192 -12.04 -5.17 7.57
CA ALA A 192 -12.86 -6.01 8.44
C ALA A 192 -13.79 -5.17 9.31
N MET A 193 -13.28 -4.07 9.86
CA MET A 193 -14.06 -3.19 10.74
C MET A 193 -15.13 -2.41 9.96
N ASP A 194 -14.78 -1.90 8.77
CA ASP A 194 -15.72 -1.18 7.92
C ASP A 194 -16.86 -2.08 7.45
N ILE A 195 -16.54 -3.28 6.93
CA ILE A 195 -17.55 -4.25 6.49
C ILE A 195 -18.42 -4.69 7.67
N ALA A 196 -17.81 -4.98 8.83
CA ALA A 196 -18.57 -5.35 10.01
C ALA A 196 -19.48 -4.20 10.48
N THR A 197 -19.00 -2.97 10.48
CA THR A 197 -19.78 -1.79 10.85
C THR A 197 -20.95 -1.56 9.89
N GLU A 198 -20.77 -1.81 8.59
CA GLU A 198 -21.82 -1.65 7.58
C GLU A 198 -22.87 -2.78 7.64
N LEU A 199 -22.46 -3.99 8.03
CA LEU A 199 -23.35 -5.15 8.10
C LEU A 199 -24.07 -5.29 9.45
N CYS A 200 -23.57 -4.69 10.55
CA CYS A 200 -24.11 -4.91 11.90
C CYS A 200 -25.51 -4.33 12.17
N PRO A 201 -26.07 -3.34 11.45
CA PRO A 201 -27.44 -2.93 11.66
C PRO A 201 -28.40 -4.10 11.51
N ARG A 202 -29.30 -4.31 12.50
CA ARG A 202 -30.19 -5.48 12.60
C ARG A 202 -31.13 -5.70 11.42
N HIS A 203 -31.35 -4.67 10.60
CA HIS A 203 -32.10 -4.76 9.36
C HIS A 203 -31.27 -5.27 8.19
N ILE A 204 -29.95 -5.43 8.39
CA ILE A 204 -29.02 -6.06 7.44
C ILE A 204 -28.70 -7.48 7.94
N ALA A 205 -27.63 -7.70 8.66
CA ALA A 205 -27.33 -9.02 9.19
C ALA A 205 -28.22 -9.37 10.38
N GLN A 206 -28.72 -10.61 10.43
CA GLN A 206 -29.44 -11.11 11.59
C GLN A 206 -28.50 -11.17 12.82
N LYS A 207 -27.27 -11.59 12.59
CA LYS A 207 -26.22 -11.69 13.60
C LYS A 207 -24.85 -11.54 12.96
N LEU A 208 -23.99 -10.76 13.58
CA LEU A 208 -22.67 -10.47 13.06
C LEU A 208 -21.58 -10.90 14.05
N PHE A 209 -20.63 -11.67 13.55
CA PHE A 209 -19.45 -12.11 14.28
C PHE A 209 -18.19 -11.59 13.61
N VAL A 210 -17.21 -11.22 14.44
CA VAL A 210 -15.86 -10.91 13.94
C VAL A 210 -14.86 -11.81 14.64
N SER A 211 -14.12 -12.60 13.84
CA SER A 211 -13.10 -13.50 14.35
C SER A 211 -11.71 -12.92 14.12
N THR A 212 -10.92 -12.93 15.17
CA THR A 212 -9.51 -12.52 15.11
C THR A 212 -8.64 -13.37 16.03
N ARG A 213 -7.41 -13.64 15.59
CA ARG A 213 -6.39 -14.30 16.42
C ARG A 213 -5.73 -13.36 17.41
N ARG A 214 -5.67 -12.06 17.08
CA ARG A 214 -5.00 -11.01 17.86
C ARG A 214 -5.87 -9.79 17.99
N GLY A 215 -5.83 -9.11 19.13
CA GLY A 215 -6.41 -7.78 19.28
C GLY A 215 -5.64 -6.71 18.50
N ALA A 216 -6.27 -5.58 18.26
CA ALA A 216 -5.66 -4.42 17.63
C ALA A 216 -5.99 -3.16 18.42
N HIS A 217 -5.09 -2.17 18.40
CA HIS A 217 -5.40 -0.83 18.91
C HIS A 217 -6.15 -0.07 17.80
N ILE A 218 -7.37 0.35 18.12
CA ILE A 218 -8.25 1.04 17.17
C ILE A 218 -8.25 2.53 17.48
N PHE A 219 -7.88 3.32 16.49
CA PHE A 219 -7.87 4.77 16.60
C PHE A 219 -9.16 5.35 16.05
N PRO A 220 -9.76 6.37 16.72
CA PRO A 220 -10.81 7.15 16.09
C PRO A 220 -10.22 8.09 15.03
N ARG A 221 -11.04 8.47 14.05
CA ARG A 221 -10.65 9.50 13.06
C ARG A 221 -10.38 10.86 13.69
N TYR A 222 -11.07 11.17 14.78
CA TYR A 222 -10.88 12.41 15.54
C TYR A 222 -10.42 12.14 16.96
N LEU A 223 -9.35 12.82 17.36
CA LEU A 223 -8.85 12.79 18.72
C LEU A 223 -8.87 14.21 19.28
N LEU A 224 -9.57 14.43 20.39
CA LEU A 224 -9.74 15.75 21.03
C LEU A 224 -10.22 16.83 20.03
N GLY A 225 -11.17 16.49 19.15
CA GLY A 225 -11.76 17.41 18.16
C GLY A 225 -10.89 17.71 16.93
N LYS A 226 -9.76 17.05 16.78
CA LYS A 226 -8.84 17.20 15.61
C LYS A 226 -8.64 15.85 14.92
N PRO A 227 -8.41 15.83 13.58
CA PRO A 227 -8.01 14.61 12.90
C PRO A 227 -6.80 13.95 13.59
N ALA A 228 -6.91 12.65 13.87
CA ALA A 228 -5.92 11.93 14.67
C ALA A 228 -4.55 11.80 13.96
N ASP A 229 -4.55 11.85 12.62
CA ASP A 229 -3.36 11.78 11.77
C ASP A 229 -2.56 13.10 11.66
N LYS A 230 -3.00 14.16 12.34
CA LYS A 230 -2.22 15.43 12.44
C LYS A 230 -1.04 15.36 13.42
N GLY A 231 -0.92 14.28 14.18
CA GLY A 231 0.23 14.04 15.02
C GLY A 231 1.49 13.87 14.17
N LYS A 232 2.56 14.61 14.48
CA LYS A 232 3.85 14.51 13.79
C LYS A 232 4.89 13.84 14.66
N LEU A 233 5.73 13.02 14.04
CA LEU A 233 6.97 12.55 14.65
C LEU A 233 8.09 13.55 14.35
N TYR A 234 8.82 13.94 15.37
CA TYR A 234 9.94 14.88 15.23
C TYR A 234 11.25 14.11 15.16
N PRO A 235 11.97 14.11 14.01
CA PRO A 235 13.18 13.31 13.81
C PRO A 235 14.32 13.62 14.81
N TRP A 236 14.31 14.81 15.43
CA TRP A 236 15.28 15.26 16.41
C TRP A 236 14.98 14.82 17.85
N LEU A 237 13.75 14.31 18.13
CA LEU A 237 13.38 13.76 19.44
C LEU A 237 13.56 12.25 19.46
N PRO A 238 13.99 11.66 20.59
CA PRO A 238 14.03 10.20 20.73
C PRO A 238 12.65 9.57 20.47
N LEU A 239 12.58 8.64 19.53
CA LEU A 239 11.33 7.98 19.14
C LEU A 239 10.65 7.25 20.30
N SER A 240 11.44 6.71 21.23
CA SER A 240 10.95 6.07 22.44
C SER A 240 10.14 7.02 23.32
N LEU A 241 10.61 8.26 23.48
CA LEU A 241 9.91 9.32 24.23
C LEU A 241 8.61 9.72 23.52
N GLN A 242 8.67 9.97 22.21
CA GLN A 242 7.49 10.34 21.42
C GLN A 242 6.40 9.27 21.51
N ARG A 243 6.79 8.00 21.39
CA ARG A 243 5.87 6.87 21.52
C ARG A 243 5.34 6.68 22.93
N TRP A 244 6.15 6.94 23.95
CA TRP A 244 5.69 6.89 25.34
C TRP A 244 4.59 7.94 25.58
N VAL A 245 4.81 9.18 25.17
CA VAL A 245 3.80 10.26 25.24
C VAL A 245 2.55 9.89 24.43
N GLY A 246 2.72 9.45 23.18
CA GLY A 246 1.61 9.06 22.32
C GLY A 246 0.76 7.91 22.90
N ARG A 247 1.39 6.90 23.52
CA ARG A 247 0.66 5.82 24.21
C ARG A 247 -0.15 6.34 25.39
N ARG A 248 0.41 7.22 26.19
CA ARG A 248 -0.32 7.83 27.33
C ARG A 248 -1.51 8.64 26.86
N LEU A 249 -1.31 9.44 25.80
CA LEU A 249 -2.38 10.23 25.20
C LEU A 249 -3.47 9.33 24.60
N PHE A 250 -3.09 8.26 23.92
CA PHE A 250 -4.05 7.30 23.36
C PHE A 250 -4.93 6.69 24.45
N HIS A 251 -4.34 6.13 25.51
CA HIS A 251 -5.11 5.52 26.60
C HIS A 251 -5.93 6.54 27.38
N PHE A 252 -5.48 7.78 27.49
CA PHE A 252 -6.28 8.85 28.11
C PHE A 252 -7.51 9.21 27.28
N ALA A 253 -7.36 9.28 25.94
CA ALA A 253 -8.41 9.76 25.06
C ALA A 253 -9.35 8.65 24.54
N VAL A 254 -8.86 7.41 24.43
CA VAL A 254 -9.60 6.27 23.86
C VAL A 254 -9.93 5.19 24.91
N GLY A 255 -9.09 5.03 25.94
CA GLY A 255 -9.22 3.93 26.92
C GLY A 255 -8.50 2.66 26.48
N TYR A 256 -8.90 1.54 27.04
CA TYR A 256 -8.37 0.22 26.73
C TYR A 256 -9.36 -0.55 25.85
N MET A 257 -8.86 -1.35 24.92
CA MET A 257 -9.70 -2.10 23.99
C MET A 257 -10.60 -3.12 24.70
N GLU A 258 -10.13 -3.67 25.82
CA GLU A 258 -10.87 -4.60 26.65
C GLU A 258 -12.13 -3.97 27.28
N ASP A 259 -12.14 -2.66 27.51
CA ASP A 259 -13.31 -1.94 28.05
C ASP A 259 -14.48 -1.94 27.08
N PHE A 260 -14.21 -2.12 25.77
CA PHE A 260 -15.21 -2.27 24.71
C PHE A 260 -15.59 -3.75 24.45
N GLY A 261 -15.05 -4.72 25.18
CA GLY A 261 -15.24 -6.15 24.90
C GLY A 261 -14.38 -6.69 23.74
N LEU A 262 -13.41 -5.92 23.29
CA LEU A 262 -12.46 -6.32 22.25
C LEU A 262 -11.33 -7.20 22.86
N PRO A 263 -10.74 -8.12 22.07
CA PRO A 263 -9.59 -8.87 22.51
C PRO A 263 -8.42 -7.93 22.84
N LYS A 264 -7.73 -8.22 23.95
CA LYS A 264 -6.53 -7.49 24.35
C LYS A 264 -5.47 -7.55 23.27
N PRO A 265 -4.93 -6.39 22.81
CA PRO A 265 -3.79 -6.38 21.92
C PRO A 265 -2.57 -7.02 22.60
N ASP A 266 -1.84 -7.88 21.88
CA ASP A 266 -0.61 -8.53 22.33
C ASP A 266 0.66 -7.71 22.07
N HIS A 267 0.48 -6.48 21.64
CA HIS A 267 1.52 -5.51 21.29
C HIS A 267 1.16 -4.13 21.85
N ARG A 268 2.14 -3.24 21.91
CA ARG A 268 1.92 -1.87 22.38
C ARG A 268 1.37 -1.00 21.24
N VAL A 269 0.70 0.08 21.62
CA VAL A 269 0.28 1.13 20.65
C VAL A 269 1.50 1.59 19.85
N PHE A 270 1.37 1.70 18.53
CA PHE A 270 2.39 2.00 17.52
C PHE A 270 3.40 0.85 17.22
N GLU A 271 3.17 -0.36 17.70
CA GLU A 271 3.96 -1.55 17.32
C GLU A 271 3.25 -2.42 16.26
N ALA A 272 2.13 -1.94 15.74
CA ALA A 272 1.41 -2.50 14.60
C ALA A 272 0.96 -1.38 13.66
N HIS A 273 0.51 -1.75 12.46
CA HIS A 273 -0.18 -0.81 11.57
C HIS A 273 -1.44 -0.27 12.26
N ILE A 274 -1.65 1.03 12.16
CA ILE A 274 -2.79 1.71 12.78
C ILE A 274 -4.09 1.21 12.13
N SER A 275 -5.02 0.77 12.97
CA SER A 275 -6.39 0.46 12.58
C SER A 275 -7.28 1.63 12.98
N VAL A 276 -8.17 2.06 12.10
CA VAL A 276 -9.01 3.26 12.29
C VAL A 276 -10.47 2.88 12.19
N SER A 277 -11.25 3.18 13.23
CA SER A 277 -12.72 3.09 13.18
C SER A 277 -13.33 3.87 14.33
N ASP A 278 -14.34 4.68 14.03
CA ASP A 278 -15.10 5.42 15.05
C ASP A 278 -16.19 4.54 15.68
N MET A 279 -16.83 3.69 14.90
CA MET A 279 -18.06 2.98 15.26
C MET A 279 -17.84 1.54 15.73
N PHE A 280 -16.82 0.85 15.20
CA PHE A 280 -16.63 -0.57 15.45
C PHE A 280 -16.50 -0.91 16.96
N PRO A 281 -15.69 -0.20 17.79
CA PRO A 281 -15.64 -0.46 19.22
C PRO A 281 -16.99 -0.28 19.91
N SER A 282 -17.76 0.74 19.51
CA SER A 282 -19.09 1.01 20.06
C SER A 282 -20.09 -0.12 19.77
N TYR A 283 -20.09 -0.66 18.55
CA TYR A 283 -20.97 -1.78 18.19
C TYR A 283 -20.57 -3.09 18.88
N VAL A 284 -19.29 -3.30 19.16
CA VAL A 284 -18.84 -4.42 19.98
C VAL A 284 -19.32 -4.26 21.43
N ALA A 285 -19.15 -3.07 21.99
CA ALA A 285 -19.59 -2.76 23.36
C ALA A 285 -21.12 -2.87 23.54
N SER A 286 -21.88 -2.54 22.50
CA SER A 286 -23.36 -2.68 22.49
C SER A 286 -23.84 -4.13 22.23
N GLY A 287 -22.95 -5.04 21.84
CA GLY A 287 -23.30 -6.42 21.52
C GLY A 287 -23.92 -6.62 20.13
N ASP A 288 -23.91 -5.58 19.26
CA ASP A 288 -24.34 -5.69 17.86
C ASP A 288 -23.31 -6.44 17.01
N ILE A 289 -22.04 -6.44 17.42
CA ILE A 289 -20.95 -7.25 16.88
C ILE A 289 -20.42 -8.16 17.99
N GLU A 290 -20.44 -9.46 17.75
CA GLU A 290 -19.88 -10.45 18.68
C GLU A 290 -18.46 -10.84 18.29
N MET A 291 -17.51 -10.64 19.20
CA MET A 291 -16.12 -11.06 18.98
C MET A 291 -15.95 -12.55 19.21
N ARG A 292 -15.16 -13.21 18.35
CA ARG A 292 -14.74 -14.61 18.46
C ARG A 292 -13.23 -14.73 18.35
N ARG A 293 -12.67 -15.73 19.03
CA ARG A 293 -11.26 -16.13 18.85
C ARG A 293 -11.05 -16.70 17.44
N GLY A 294 -9.82 -17.05 17.11
CA GLY A 294 -9.48 -17.68 15.83
C GLY A 294 -10.36 -18.89 15.51
N ILE A 295 -10.54 -19.16 14.23
CA ILE A 295 -11.24 -20.35 13.74
C ILE A 295 -10.36 -21.57 14.03
N LYS A 296 -10.97 -22.63 14.58
CA LYS A 296 -10.35 -23.93 14.78
C LYS A 296 -10.72 -24.89 13.65
N GLU A 297 -11.99 -24.89 13.24
CA GLU A 297 -12.52 -25.82 12.23
C GLU A 297 -13.75 -25.24 11.53
N LEU A 298 -13.92 -25.57 10.26
CA LEU A 298 -15.11 -25.30 9.45
C LEU A 298 -15.97 -26.55 9.46
N ALA A 299 -17.11 -26.53 10.16
CA ALA A 299 -17.94 -27.72 10.45
C ALA A 299 -19.30 -27.66 9.73
N GLY A 300 -19.30 -27.71 8.40
CA GLY A 300 -20.51 -27.66 7.59
C GLY A 300 -21.21 -26.31 7.65
N ASP A 301 -22.37 -26.22 8.31
CA ASP A 301 -23.12 -24.96 8.54
C ASP A 301 -22.63 -24.16 9.75
N SER A 302 -21.59 -24.63 10.42
CA SER A 302 -21.14 -24.09 11.69
C SER A 302 -19.63 -23.87 11.72
N ILE A 303 -19.17 -22.94 12.55
CA ILE A 303 -17.76 -22.65 12.76
C ILE A 303 -17.40 -22.95 14.21
N LEU A 304 -16.40 -23.82 14.42
CA LEU A 304 -15.80 -24.07 15.72
C LEU A 304 -14.62 -23.09 15.92
N PHE A 305 -14.67 -22.34 17.01
CA PHE A 305 -13.62 -21.38 17.37
C PHE A 305 -12.61 -21.98 18.37
N GLU A 306 -11.44 -21.33 18.48
CA GLU A 306 -10.35 -21.74 19.39
C GLU A 306 -10.76 -21.73 20.88
N ASP A 307 -11.78 -20.96 21.26
CA ASP A 307 -12.34 -20.91 22.62
C ASP A 307 -13.37 -22.05 22.91
N GLY A 308 -13.55 -22.95 21.95
CA GLY A 308 -14.46 -24.08 22.05
C GLY A 308 -15.92 -23.77 21.70
N ARG A 309 -16.27 -22.54 21.41
CA ARG A 309 -17.62 -22.16 20.97
C ARG A 309 -17.86 -22.61 19.55
N SER A 310 -19.08 -23.04 19.25
CA SER A 310 -19.55 -23.36 17.91
C SER A 310 -20.74 -22.48 17.56
N GLU A 311 -20.70 -21.84 16.39
CA GLU A 311 -21.76 -20.95 15.93
C GLU A 311 -22.18 -21.29 14.50
N LYS A 312 -23.49 -21.31 14.26
CA LYS A 312 -24.01 -21.43 12.90
C LYS A 312 -23.77 -20.15 12.12
N MET A 313 -23.33 -20.31 10.89
CA MET A 313 -23.05 -19.22 9.95
C MET A 313 -23.70 -19.46 8.61
N ASP A 314 -24.11 -18.40 7.95
CA ASP A 314 -24.62 -18.45 6.57
C ASP A 314 -23.54 -17.98 5.57
N ILE A 315 -22.69 -17.04 5.97
CA ILE A 315 -21.68 -16.39 5.09
C ILE A 315 -20.38 -16.14 5.86
N ILE A 316 -19.24 -16.36 5.18
CA ILE A 316 -17.92 -15.93 5.66
C ILE A 316 -17.35 -14.86 4.74
N VAL A 317 -16.87 -13.73 5.32
CA VAL A 317 -16.10 -12.69 4.66
C VAL A 317 -14.67 -12.74 5.16
N TRP A 318 -13.74 -13.09 4.28
CA TRP A 318 -12.30 -13.15 4.57
C TRP A 318 -11.65 -11.79 4.37
N ALA A 319 -11.43 -11.04 5.44
CA ALA A 319 -10.70 -9.76 5.42
C ALA A 319 -9.23 -9.97 5.84
N THR A 320 -8.58 -10.90 5.17
CA THR A 320 -7.26 -11.45 5.50
C THR A 320 -6.09 -10.76 4.79
N GLY A 321 -6.39 -9.68 4.04
CA GLY A 321 -5.40 -8.83 3.37
C GLY A 321 -4.93 -9.34 2.02
N TYR A 322 -3.75 -8.89 1.58
CA TYR A 322 -3.28 -9.08 0.20
C TYR A 322 -1.84 -9.60 0.16
N LYS A 323 -1.51 -10.22 -0.98
CA LYS A 323 -0.14 -10.55 -1.37
C LYS A 323 0.42 -9.46 -2.28
N VAL A 324 1.72 -9.27 -2.22
CA VAL A 324 2.44 -8.43 -3.19
C VAL A 324 2.81 -9.30 -4.37
N SER A 325 2.31 -8.95 -5.55
CA SER A 325 2.48 -9.74 -6.77
C SER A 325 2.85 -8.88 -7.98
N PHE A 326 3.67 -9.44 -8.84
CA PHE A 326 4.13 -8.82 -10.09
C PHE A 326 3.96 -9.81 -11.24
N PRO A 327 2.74 -9.98 -11.80
CA PRO A 327 2.43 -11.05 -12.75
C PRO A 327 3.17 -10.93 -14.09
N PHE A 328 3.73 -9.77 -14.38
CA PHE A 328 4.51 -9.50 -15.59
C PHE A 328 6.02 -9.82 -15.43
N PHE A 329 6.49 -10.14 -14.23
CA PHE A 329 7.86 -10.62 -14.02
C PHE A 329 7.90 -12.14 -13.88
N ASP A 330 9.01 -12.74 -14.32
CA ASP A 330 9.36 -14.09 -13.91
C ASP A 330 9.55 -14.10 -12.38
N PRO A 331 8.88 -14.98 -11.62
CA PRO A 331 9.02 -15.06 -10.18
C PRO A 331 10.46 -15.36 -9.70
N ALA A 332 11.26 -16.02 -10.51
CA ALA A 332 12.69 -16.25 -10.21
C ALA A 332 13.52 -14.96 -10.31
N PHE A 333 13.08 -13.99 -11.12
CA PHE A 333 13.74 -12.70 -11.26
C PHE A 333 13.26 -11.68 -10.19
N ILE A 334 11.95 -11.49 -10.06
CA ILE A 334 11.33 -10.59 -9.08
C ILE A 334 10.09 -11.24 -8.48
N SER A 335 10.13 -11.45 -7.17
CA SER A 335 8.99 -11.88 -6.36
C SER A 335 9.07 -11.27 -4.96
N ALA A 336 7.98 -11.29 -4.23
CA ALA A 336 7.90 -10.78 -2.86
C ALA A 336 7.29 -11.82 -1.90
N PRO A 337 7.98 -12.95 -1.64
CA PRO A 337 7.50 -13.96 -0.72
C PRO A 337 7.28 -13.36 0.67
N GLY A 338 6.13 -13.65 1.28
CA GLY A 338 5.75 -13.06 2.56
C GLY A 338 5.60 -11.53 2.53
N ASN A 339 5.38 -10.92 1.36
CA ASN A 339 5.35 -9.48 1.09
C ASN A 339 6.69 -8.79 1.35
N LYS A 340 7.81 -9.51 1.27
CA LYS A 340 9.15 -8.97 1.49
C LYS A 340 9.88 -8.83 0.16
N LEU A 341 10.28 -7.60 -0.18
CA LEU A 341 11.16 -7.27 -1.30
C LEU A 341 12.18 -6.24 -0.81
N PRO A 342 13.47 -6.64 -0.64
CA PRO A 342 14.53 -5.74 -0.21
C PRO A 342 14.84 -4.70 -1.30
N LEU A 343 14.52 -3.44 -1.03
CA LEU A 343 14.71 -2.33 -1.96
C LEU A 343 15.45 -1.18 -1.25
N PHE A 344 16.46 -0.62 -1.91
CA PHE A 344 17.13 0.60 -1.45
C PHE A 344 16.11 1.74 -1.42
N LYS A 345 15.95 2.32 -0.23
CA LYS A 345 14.93 3.33 0.07
C LYS A 345 13.52 2.94 -0.40
N ARG A 346 13.19 1.64 -0.34
CA ARG A 346 11.88 1.07 -0.74
C ARG A 346 11.51 1.34 -2.21
N VAL A 347 12.48 1.66 -3.06
CA VAL A 347 12.25 2.03 -4.47
C VAL A 347 13.10 1.19 -5.42
N MET A 348 14.39 1.04 -5.18
CA MET A 348 15.31 0.46 -6.16
C MET A 348 15.87 -0.88 -5.69
N LYS A 349 15.91 -1.87 -6.59
CA LYS A 349 16.62 -3.13 -6.32
C LYS A 349 18.12 -2.94 -6.55
N PRO A 350 18.98 -3.24 -5.55
CA PRO A 350 20.43 -3.17 -5.74
C PRO A 350 20.88 -3.99 -6.96
N GLY A 351 21.77 -3.43 -7.76
CA GLY A 351 22.23 -4.07 -9.00
C GLY A 351 21.34 -3.86 -10.23
N ILE A 352 20.12 -3.29 -10.07
CA ILE A 352 19.21 -2.96 -11.20
C ILE A 352 18.80 -1.50 -11.10
N PRO A 353 19.67 -0.56 -11.52
CA PRO A 353 19.50 0.87 -11.25
C PRO A 353 18.38 1.55 -12.06
N ASN A 354 17.79 0.87 -13.02
CA ASN A 354 16.72 1.36 -13.88
C ASN A 354 15.38 0.64 -13.67
N LEU A 355 15.19 0.03 -12.48
CA LEU A 355 13.94 -0.56 -12.03
C LEU A 355 13.47 0.12 -10.74
N PHE A 356 12.27 0.70 -10.79
CA PHE A 356 11.71 1.47 -9.70
C PHE A 356 10.36 0.91 -9.27
N PHE A 357 10.19 0.67 -7.98
CA PHE A 357 8.91 0.31 -7.36
C PHE A 357 8.38 1.54 -6.62
N ILE A 358 7.27 2.09 -7.07
CA ILE A 358 6.71 3.29 -6.47
C ILE A 358 5.56 2.94 -5.53
N ALA A 359 5.66 3.42 -4.29
CA ALA A 359 4.70 3.18 -3.21
C ALA A 359 4.54 1.69 -2.82
N LEU A 360 5.58 0.88 -3.00
CA LEU A 360 5.62 -0.47 -2.49
C LEU A 360 6.03 -0.46 -1.00
N ALA A 361 5.19 0.17 -0.19
CA ALA A 361 5.37 0.26 1.26
C ALA A 361 4.03 0.58 1.94
N GLN A 362 3.95 0.37 3.26
CA GLN A 362 2.82 0.78 4.10
C GLN A 362 3.24 1.94 5.02
N PRO A 363 3.02 3.20 4.62
CA PRO A 363 3.32 4.34 5.47
C PRO A 363 2.32 4.43 6.64
N SER A 364 2.76 5.03 7.74
CA SER A 364 1.91 5.27 8.91
C SER A 364 0.78 6.27 8.67
N ILE A 365 0.85 7.07 7.60
CA ILE A 365 -0.13 8.12 7.29
C ILE A 365 -0.72 7.95 5.90
N THR A 366 0.01 8.28 4.82
CA THR A 366 -0.55 8.30 3.47
C THR A 366 0.38 7.77 2.38
N LEU A 367 -0.20 6.99 1.47
CA LEU A 367 0.50 6.48 0.31
C LEU A 367 0.72 7.55 -0.76
N PHE A 368 -0.11 8.59 -0.81
CA PHE A 368 -0.04 9.67 -1.80
C PHE A 368 1.27 10.46 -1.70
N ALA A 369 1.56 11.00 -0.51
CA ALA A 369 2.80 11.72 -0.28
C ALA A 369 4.03 10.83 -0.42
N LEU A 370 3.94 9.54 -0.02
CA LEU A 370 5.02 8.58 -0.21
C LEU A 370 5.33 8.39 -1.70
N ALA A 371 4.31 8.14 -2.52
CA ALA A 371 4.45 7.95 -3.95
C ALA A 371 5.07 9.19 -4.63
N ASP A 372 4.60 10.38 -4.26
CA ASP A 372 5.10 11.65 -4.80
C ASP A 372 6.59 11.85 -4.49
N HIS A 373 7.02 11.64 -3.24
CA HIS A 373 8.43 11.75 -2.85
C HIS A 373 9.31 10.74 -3.58
N GLN A 374 8.87 9.50 -3.69
CA GLN A 374 9.61 8.44 -4.38
C GLN A 374 9.71 8.69 -5.89
N ALA A 375 8.61 9.10 -6.53
CA ALA A 375 8.59 9.42 -7.95
C ALA A 375 9.53 10.59 -8.29
N LYS A 376 9.48 11.66 -7.50
CA LYS A 376 10.38 12.81 -7.65
C LYS A 376 11.86 12.43 -7.50
N TRP A 377 12.16 11.54 -6.54
CA TRP A 377 13.53 11.06 -6.33
C TRP A 377 14.02 10.18 -7.50
N ALA A 378 13.19 9.23 -7.98
CA ALA A 378 13.53 8.38 -9.11
C ALA A 378 13.69 9.19 -10.41
N ALA A 379 12.82 10.18 -10.65
CA ALA A 379 12.94 11.08 -11.80
C ALA A 379 14.20 11.96 -11.72
N ALA A 380 14.58 12.45 -10.53
CA ALA A 380 15.83 13.20 -10.33
C ALA A 380 17.07 12.35 -10.63
N TYR A 381 17.05 11.06 -10.28
CA TYR A 381 18.12 10.14 -10.67
C TYR A 381 18.24 9.99 -12.19
N LEU A 382 17.12 9.76 -12.89
CA LEU A 382 17.12 9.62 -14.34
C LEU A 382 17.50 10.92 -15.07
N ALA A 383 17.22 12.08 -14.48
CA ALA A 383 17.65 13.39 -14.98
C ALA A 383 19.12 13.73 -14.69
N GLY A 384 19.84 12.89 -13.94
CA GLY A 384 21.22 13.14 -13.54
C GLY A 384 21.41 14.13 -12.40
N GLU A 385 20.33 14.51 -11.70
CA GLU A 385 20.38 15.38 -10.55
C GLU A 385 20.87 14.67 -9.26
N TYR A 386 20.90 13.35 -9.28
CA TYR A 386 21.22 12.48 -8.15
C TYR A 386 22.08 11.30 -8.63
N ALA A 387 23.10 10.91 -7.87
CA ALA A 387 23.88 9.70 -8.12
C ALA A 387 23.66 8.68 -7.00
N LEU A 388 23.45 7.41 -7.37
CA LEU A 388 23.31 6.29 -6.44
C LEU A 388 24.61 6.06 -5.65
N PRO A 389 24.53 5.56 -4.40
CA PRO A 389 25.68 4.99 -3.71
C PRO A 389 26.05 3.64 -4.34
N SER A 390 27.19 3.08 -3.93
CA SER A 390 27.60 1.74 -4.38
C SER A 390 26.58 0.67 -4.00
N VAL A 391 26.60 -0.47 -4.70
CA VAL A 391 25.65 -1.58 -4.43
C VAL A 391 25.80 -2.08 -2.99
N GLU A 392 27.05 -2.15 -2.48
CA GLU A 392 27.34 -2.56 -1.10
C GLU A 392 26.78 -1.57 -0.08
N GLU A 393 26.85 -0.26 -0.38
CA GLU A 393 26.25 0.77 0.49
C GLU A 393 24.71 0.71 0.43
N GLN A 394 24.13 0.44 -0.74
CA GLN A 394 22.70 0.20 -0.87
C GLN A 394 22.26 -1.01 -0.02
N GLN A 395 22.96 -2.13 -0.08
CA GLN A 395 22.65 -3.32 0.71
C GLN A 395 22.76 -3.08 2.22
N ARG A 396 23.84 -2.42 2.66
CA ARG A 396 23.98 -2.02 4.08
C ARG A 396 22.85 -1.10 4.53
N THR A 397 22.44 -0.17 3.68
CA THR A 397 21.32 0.74 3.98
C THR A 397 20.00 -0.02 4.11
N ILE A 398 19.73 -1.01 3.24
CA ILE A 398 18.54 -1.85 3.33
C ILE A 398 18.48 -2.57 4.68
N LEU A 399 19.56 -3.20 5.11
CA LEU A 399 19.60 -3.91 6.39
C LEU A 399 19.37 -2.96 7.58
N ALA A 400 20.02 -1.80 7.57
CA ALA A 400 19.82 -0.77 8.61
C ALA A 400 18.40 -0.21 8.61
N ASP A 401 17.80 0.04 7.44
CA ASP A 401 16.44 0.52 7.33
C ASP A 401 15.43 -0.57 7.77
N GLU A 402 15.67 -1.85 7.45
CA GLU A 402 14.85 -2.95 7.94
C GLU A 402 14.87 -3.03 9.47
N GLU A 403 16.05 -3.00 10.08
CA GLU A 403 16.17 -3.01 11.55
C GLU A 403 15.47 -1.81 12.18
N LYS A 404 15.70 -0.61 11.65
CA LYS A 404 15.16 0.63 12.17
C LYS A 404 13.64 0.74 12.05
N HIS A 405 13.09 0.42 10.88
CA HIS A 405 11.65 0.59 10.62
C HIS A 405 10.83 -0.63 11.04
N MET A 406 11.40 -1.83 10.96
CA MET A 406 10.66 -3.07 11.15
C MET A 406 10.94 -3.79 12.45
N GLY A 407 12.12 -3.62 13.05
CA GLY A 407 12.50 -4.27 14.31
C GLY A 407 11.59 -3.96 15.49
N ARG A 408 10.71 -2.98 15.37
CA ARG A 408 9.74 -2.56 16.39
C ARG A 408 8.31 -3.07 16.15
N TYR A 409 8.05 -3.61 14.96
CA TYR A 409 6.75 -4.22 14.65
C TYR A 409 6.82 -5.71 14.92
N TYR A 410 5.73 -6.30 15.40
CA TYR A 410 5.71 -7.75 15.54
C TYR A 410 5.82 -8.43 14.16
N ALA A 411 6.50 -9.58 14.13
CA ALA A 411 6.76 -10.30 12.88
C ALA A 411 5.46 -10.79 12.23
N SER A 412 5.12 -10.25 11.08
CA SER A 412 4.01 -10.72 10.24
C SER A 412 4.20 -10.27 8.80
N ALA A 413 3.64 -11.00 7.85
CA ALA A 413 3.66 -10.62 6.44
C ALA A 413 2.99 -9.25 6.16
N ARG A 414 2.14 -8.75 7.06
CA ARG A 414 1.52 -7.43 7.00
C ARG A 414 2.53 -6.31 7.29
N HIS A 415 3.50 -6.54 8.19
CA HIS A 415 4.41 -5.50 8.66
C HIS A 415 5.75 -5.44 7.90
N THR A 416 5.98 -6.34 6.94
CA THR A 416 7.22 -6.36 6.15
C THR A 416 7.46 -5.11 5.30
N MET A 417 6.41 -4.34 5.03
CA MET A 417 6.46 -3.10 4.25
C MET A 417 6.20 -1.84 5.09
N GLN A 418 6.02 -1.98 6.40
CA GLN A 418 5.67 -0.86 7.27
C GLN A 418 6.81 0.15 7.39
N LEU A 419 6.46 1.45 7.43
CA LEU A 419 7.40 2.54 7.69
C LEU A 419 6.72 3.70 8.44
N ASP A 420 7.50 4.45 9.23
CA ASP A 420 7.06 5.73 9.80
C ASP A 420 7.34 6.83 8.78
N GLN A 421 6.29 7.43 8.28
CA GLN A 421 6.35 8.36 7.15
C GLN A 421 7.28 9.55 7.39
N ASP A 422 7.16 10.24 8.52
CA ASP A 422 7.97 11.44 8.80
C ASP A 422 9.46 11.11 8.90
N ILE A 423 9.80 9.95 9.47
CA ILE A 423 11.18 9.47 9.57
C ILE A 423 11.71 9.11 8.19
N TYR A 424 10.92 8.36 7.43
CA TYR A 424 11.29 7.95 6.08
C TYR A 424 11.53 9.16 5.16
N PHE A 425 10.67 10.18 5.21
CA PHE A 425 10.84 11.39 4.41
C PHE A 425 12.13 12.14 4.77
N ALA A 426 12.41 12.29 6.07
CA ALA A 426 13.67 12.91 6.52
C ALA A 426 14.90 12.11 6.04
N GLU A 427 14.83 10.79 6.01
CA GLU A 427 15.89 9.91 5.49
C GLU A 427 16.03 10.02 3.97
N LEU A 428 14.92 10.03 3.23
CA LEU A 428 14.91 10.16 1.77
C LEU A 428 15.45 11.53 1.35
N ASP A 429 15.07 12.61 2.05
CA ASP A 429 15.61 13.96 1.82
C ASP A 429 17.10 14.05 2.13
N SER A 430 17.54 13.37 3.19
CA SER A 430 18.98 13.28 3.52
C SER A 430 19.74 12.55 2.44
N GLU A 431 19.19 11.43 1.94
CA GLU A 431 19.78 10.66 0.85
C GLU A 431 19.80 11.47 -0.46
N MET A 432 18.74 12.21 -0.76
CA MET A 432 18.71 13.12 -1.92
C MET A 432 19.84 14.14 -1.85
N ARG A 433 20.06 14.77 -0.68
CA ARG A 433 21.18 15.72 -0.51
C ARG A 433 22.55 15.06 -0.69
N ARG A 434 22.73 13.84 -0.18
CA ARG A 434 23.99 13.06 -0.37
C ARG A 434 24.20 12.70 -1.83
N GLY A 435 23.15 12.22 -2.50
CA GLY A 435 23.22 11.85 -3.91
C GLY A 435 23.46 13.03 -4.84
N LYS A 436 22.91 14.21 -4.54
CA LYS A 436 23.24 15.45 -5.27
C LYS A 436 24.72 15.83 -5.14
N ARG A 437 25.32 15.66 -3.93
CA ARG A 437 26.76 15.88 -3.74
C ARG A 437 27.60 14.87 -4.51
N ARG A 438 27.20 13.58 -4.51
CA ARG A 438 27.87 12.55 -5.32
C ARG A 438 27.80 12.86 -6.81
N ALA A 439 26.63 13.25 -7.31
CA ALA A 439 26.45 13.66 -8.69
C ALA A 439 27.37 14.82 -9.05
N HIS A 440 27.41 15.87 -8.22
CA HIS A 440 28.30 17.03 -8.43
C HIS A 440 29.79 16.64 -8.41
N ALA A 441 30.21 15.77 -7.48
CA ALA A 441 31.61 15.30 -7.41
C ALA A 441 32.02 14.45 -8.63
N LEU A 442 31.08 13.82 -9.29
CA LEU A 442 31.31 13.07 -10.54
C LEU A 442 31.27 13.94 -11.79
N GLY A 443 31.23 15.27 -11.64
CA GLY A 443 31.19 16.22 -12.76
C GLY A 443 29.77 16.46 -13.32
N PHE A 444 28.75 15.99 -12.63
CA PHE A 444 27.35 16.16 -13.02
C PHE A 444 26.79 17.46 -12.41
N GLY A 445 26.46 18.35 -13.20
CA GLY A 445 25.87 19.67 -12.90
C GLY A 445 25.72 20.46 -14.17
N ARG A 446 26.39 20.02 -15.23
CA ARG A 446 26.36 20.62 -16.58
C ARG A 446 26.14 19.58 -17.70
N GLU A 447 26.36 18.27 -17.43
CA GLU A 447 26.11 17.19 -18.38
C GLU A 447 25.27 16.11 -17.72
N ARG A 448 24.28 15.59 -18.44
CA ARG A 448 23.38 14.54 -17.95
C ARG A 448 24.16 13.24 -17.70
N LEU A 449 23.86 12.59 -16.57
CA LEU A 449 24.41 11.28 -16.24
C LEU A 449 24.06 10.26 -17.34
N PRO A 450 25.02 9.50 -17.87
CA PRO A 450 24.65 8.23 -18.48
C PRO A 450 24.04 7.35 -17.38
N VAL A 451 22.83 6.85 -17.59
CA VAL A 451 22.30 5.74 -16.79
C VAL A 451 23.33 4.63 -16.88
N PRO A 452 23.90 4.14 -15.74
CA PRO A 452 24.94 3.12 -15.79
C PRO A 452 24.40 1.94 -16.57
N ARG A 453 25.04 1.55 -17.67
CA ARG A 453 24.72 0.29 -18.33
C ARG A 453 25.15 -0.83 -17.40
N VAL A 454 24.28 -1.82 -17.20
CA VAL A 454 24.52 -2.98 -16.33
C VAL A 454 25.83 -3.73 -16.67
N SER A 455 26.41 -3.52 -17.86
CA SER A 455 27.74 -4.06 -18.25
C SER A 455 28.90 -3.54 -17.41
N GLU A 456 28.73 -2.49 -16.61
CA GLU A 456 29.76 -1.95 -15.72
C GLU A 456 29.60 -2.41 -14.26
N ILE A 457 28.52 -3.16 -13.97
CA ILE A 457 28.26 -3.72 -12.65
C ILE A 457 28.63 -5.22 -12.72
N GLN A 458 29.80 -5.58 -12.22
CA GLN A 458 30.10 -7.00 -11.95
C GLN A 458 29.11 -7.49 -10.89
N ILE A 459 28.14 -8.29 -11.33
CA ILE A 459 27.25 -9.03 -10.42
C ILE A 459 28.14 -10.13 -9.80
N PRO A 460 28.37 -10.16 -8.47
CA PRO A 460 29.00 -11.32 -7.87
C PRO A 460 28.13 -12.53 -8.19
N SER A 461 28.70 -13.56 -8.82
CA SER A 461 28.03 -14.85 -8.97
C SER A 461 27.56 -15.28 -7.58
N ALA A 462 26.30 -15.73 -7.48
CA ALA A 462 25.82 -16.41 -6.29
C ALA A 462 26.77 -17.56 -6.01
N ALA A 463 27.60 -17.46 -4.98
CA ALA A 463 28.34 -18.58 -4.43
C ALA A 463 27.31 -19.51 -3.80
N GLU A 464 27.41 -20.77 -4.12
CA GLU A 464 26.64 -21.94 -3.69
C GLU A 464 26.32 -21.99 -2.19
#